data_9ec117fc5186cf4a9c2dad00546bddd8
#
_entry.id   9ec117fc5186cf4a9c2dad00546bddd8
#
_cell.length_a   1.000
_cell.length_b   1.000
_cell.length_c   1.000
_cell.angle_alpha   90.00
_cell.angle_beta   90.00
_cell.angle_gamma   90.00
#
_symmetry.space_group_name_H-M   'P 1'
#
loop_
_entity.id
_entity.type
_entity.pdbx_description
1 polymer ?
#
loop_
_entity_poly.entity_id
_entity_poly.type
_entity_poly.pdbx_seq_one_letter_code
_entity_poly.pdbx_strand_id
1 'polypeptide(L)'
;LKTSQYIHIMKLLNITVAIVLLTIISCNRQTEKNNPYKLKILSTSEEYLNSLNENNDNEFVDLIDWVPGVVLDIRYATSNNFTGQVVYDSPRAFARKPVARALSDIQQELKTKGLGLKVFDAYRPYSATLRFYEVMQGDTNFVAAPWRGSRHNRGCAVDVTLINPENGEELEMPTPFDDFTEKAAIDYMDLPEEAVKNRQLLIEIMTRYGFTTIPNEWWHFDYKNCQDFDLMDVTFEMLDEIRK
;
A
#
# COMPACT_ATOMS: atom_id res chain seq x y z
N LEU A 1 -56.87 -27.10 -10.43
CA LEU A 1 -55.49 -27.57 -10.18
C LEU A 1 -54.45 -26.71 -10.95
N LYS A 2 -54.66 -26.32 -12.22
CA LYS A 2 -53.70 -25.55 -13.01
C LYS A 2 -53.52 -24.08 -12.52
N THR A 3 -54.57 -23.43 -12.05
CA THR A 3 -54.54 -22.03 -11.59
C THR A 3 -53.74 -21.86 -10.29
N SER A 4 -53.81 -22.80 -9.37
CA SER A 4 -53.04 -22.77 -8.11
C SER A 4 -51.53 -22.92 -8.33
N GLN A 5 -51.13 -23.73 -9.31
CA GLN A 5 -49.73 -23.94 -9.67
C GLN A 5 -49.15 -22.69 -10.32
N TYR A 6 -49.87 -21.98 -11.17
CA TYR A 6 -49.45 -20.72 -11.78
C TYR A 6 -49.23 -19.61 -10.73
N ILE A 7 -50.14 -19.49 -9.76
CA ILE A 7 -49.99 -18.50 -8.67
C ILE A 7 -48.77 -18.78 -7.81
N HIS A 8 -48.45 -20.05 -7.58
CA HIS A 8 -47.27 -20.44 -6.80
C HIS A 8 -45.97 -20.14 -7.54
N ILE A 9 -45.91 -20.41 -8.84
CA ILE A 9 -44.75 -20.06 -9.70
C ILE A 9 -44.54 -18.57 -9.80
N MET A 10 -45.60 -17.77 -9.97
CA MET A 10 -45.51 -16.29 -9.98
C MET A 10 -45.03 -15.72 -8.65
N LYS A 11 -45.45 -16.28 -7.51
CA LYS A 11 -44.96 -15.85 -6.19
C LYS A 11 -43.48 -16.19 -6.01
N LEU A 12 -43.02 -17.36 -6.41
CA LEU A 12 -41.61 -17.75 -6.37
C LEU A 12 -40.75 -16.86 -7.27
N LEU A 13 -41.21 -16.56 -8.48
CA LEU A 13 -40.51 -15.68 -9.42
C LEU A 13 -40.37 -14.24 -8.86
N ASN A 14 -41.43 -13.70 -8.25
CA ASN A 14 -41.41 -12.39 -7.64
C ASN A 14 -40.47 -12.32 -6.40
N ILE A 15 -40.40 -13.39 -5.61
CA ILE A 15 -39.45 -13.50 -4.48
C ILE A 15 -38.01 -13.56 -4.99
N THR A 16 -37.74 -14.31 -6.02
CA THR A 16 -36.39 -14.42 -6.63
C THR A 16 -35.93 -13.08 -7.21
N VAL A 17 -36.81 -12.38 -7.94
CA VAL A 17 -36.51 -11.05 -8.47
C VAL A 17 -36.27 -10.04 -7.37
N ALA A 18 -37.04 -10.06 -6.28
CA ALA A 18 -36.85 -9.18 -5.13
C ALA A 18 -35.51 -9.45 -4.41
N ILE A 19 -35.11 -10.72 -4.26
CA ILE A 19 -33.81 -11.08 -3.66
C ILE A 19 -32.66 -10.59 -4.55
N VAL A 20 -32.72 -10.79 -5.85
CA VAL A 20 -31.72 -10.33 -6.81
C VAL A 20 -31.61 -8.79 -6.80
N LEU A 21 -32.72 -8.08 -6.75
CA LEU A 21 -32.72 -6.61 -6.64
C LEU A 21 -32.11 -6.14 -5.32
N LEU A 22 -32.41 -6.80 -4.20
CA LEU A 22 -31.83 -6.46 -2.89
C LEU A 22 -30.33 -6.72 -2.84
N THR A 23 -29.82 -7.78 -3.47
CA THR A 23 -28.39 -8.07 -3.55
C THR A 23 -27.66 -7.04 -4.44
N ILE A 24 -28.25 -6.65 -5.57
CA ILE A 24 -27.67 -5.62 -6.45
C ILE A 24 -27.61 -4.26 -5.73
N ILE A 25 -28.66 -3.87 -5.01
CA ILE A 25 -28.70 -2.60 -4.25
C ILE A 25 -27.68 -2.63 -3.11
N SER A 26 -27.52 -3.75 -2.42
CA SER A 26 -26.52 -3.90 -1.35
C SER A 26 -25.10 -3.82 -1.91
N CYS A 27 -24.83 -4.49 -3.02
CA CYS A 27 -23.54 -4.46 -3.70
C CYS A 27 -23.18 -3.04 -4.18
N ASN A 28 -24.12 -2.32 -4.81
CA ASN A 28 -23.90 -0.93 -5.23
C ASN A 28 -23.63 0.02 -4.05
N ARG A 29 -24.34 -0.14 -2.93
CA ARG A 29 -24.08 0.67 -1.72
C ARG A 29 -22.70 0.40 -1.13
N GLN A 30 -22.25 -0.85 -1.14
CA GLN A 30 -20.92 -1.21 -0.66
C GLN A 30 -19.83 -0.63 -1.57
N THR A 31 -20.01 -0.71 -2.89
CA THR A 31 -19.08 -0.14 -3.88
C THR A 31 -19.00 1.39 -3.75
N GLU A 32 -20.13 2.09 -3.56
CA GLU A 32 -20.14 3.55 -3.33
C GLU A 32 -19.45 3.94 -2.02
N LYS A 33 -19.56 3.13 -0.97
CA LYS A 33 -18.87 3.37 0.30
C LYS A 33 -17.36 3.19 0.17
N ASN A 34 -16.92 2.19 -0.59
CA ASN A 34 -15.50 1.87 -0.76
C ASN A 34 -14.82 2.75 -1.82
N ASN A 35 -15.56 3.41 -2.71
CA ASN A 35 -15.04 4.33 -3.72
C ASN A 35 -15.92 5.58 -3.86
N PRO A 36 -15.99 6.43 -2.83
CA PRO A 36 -16.88 7.59 -2.80
C PRO A 36 -16.52 8.65 -3.85
N TYR A 37 -15.28 8.62 -4.35
CA TYR A 37 -14.78 9.60 -5.33
C TYR A 37 -14.84 9.10 -6.78
N LYS A 38 -15.38 7.89 -7.02
CA LYS A 38 -15.55 7.27 -8.35
C LYS A 38 -14.24 7.19 -9.16
N LEU A 39 -13.15 6.89 -8.50
CA LEU A 39 -11.87 6.67 -9.16
C LEU A 39 -11.88 5.33 -9.91
N LYS A 40 -11.04 5.20 -10.95
CA LYS A 40 -10.75 3.90 -11.55
C LYS A 40 -9.86 3.13 -10.57
N ILE A 41 -10.42 2.15 -9.86
CA ILE A 41 -9.73 1.31 -8.87
C ILE A 41 -10.01 -0.15 -9.22
N LEU A 42 -8.96 -0.95 -9.34
CA LEU A 42 -9.10 -2.40 -9.49
C LEU A 42 -9.25 -3.02 -8.09
N SER A 43 -10.38 -3.68 -7.84
CA SER A 43 -10.76 -4.16 -6.50
C SER A 43 -11.09 -5.65 -6.45
N THR A 44 -11.03 -6.34 -7.58
CA THR A 44 -11.31 -7.78 -7.68
C THR A 44 -10.11 -8.55 -8.21
N SER A 45 -10.03 -9.84 -7.87
CA SER A 45 -9.02 -10.75 -8.41
C SER A 45 -9.05 -10.82 -9.93
N GLU A 46 -10.25 -10.79 -10.55
CA GLU A 46 -10.42 -10.81 -11.99
C GLU A 46 -9.84 -9.57 -12.67
N GLU A 47 -10.14 -8.37 -12.17
CA GLU A 47 -9.60 -7.11 -12.69
C GLU A 47 -8.07 -7.08 -12.58
N TYR A 48 -7.54 -7.53 -11.44
CA TYR A 48 -6.11 -7.62 -11.24
C TYR A 48 -5.45 -8.61 -12.23
N LEU A 49 -5.99 -9.83 -12.36
CA LEU A 49 -5.48 -10.83 -13.30
C LEU A 49 -5.53 -10.34 -14.77
N ASN A 50 -6.59 -9.63 -15.14
CA ASN A 50 -6.68 -9.01 -16.46
C ASN A 50 -5.58 -7.97 -16.68
N SER A 51 -5.25 -7.17 -15.65
CA SER A 51 -4.16 -6.20 -15.73
C SER A 51 -2.79 -6.84 -15.93
N LEU A 52 -2.57 -8.08 -15.42
CA LEU A 52 -1.32 -8.83 -15.66
C LEU A 52 -1.16 -9.26 -17.11
N ASN A 53 -2.27 -9.57 -17.81
CA ASN A 53 -2.26 -9.91 -19.23
C ASN A 53 -1.89 -8.70 -20.10
N GLU A 54 -2.20 -7.49 -19.64
CA GLU A 54 -1.85 -6.24 -20.33
C GLU A 54 -0.36 -5.87 -20.14
N ASN A 55 0.13 -6.03 -18.92
CA ASN A 55 1.52 -5.72 -18.58
C ASN A 55 1.99 -6.55 -17.38
N ASN A 56 3.02 -7.38 -17.59
CA ASN A 56 3.59 -8.22 -16.54
C ASN A 56 4.23 -7.41 -15.38
N ASP A 57 4.57 -6.14 -15.59
CA ASP A 57 5.06 -5.25 -14.52
C ASP A 57 3.96 -4.85 -13.53
N ASN A 58 2.69 -5.12 -13.87
CA ASN A 58 1.55 -4.97 -12.95
C ASN A 58 1.53 -6.03 -11.84
N GLU A 59 2.36 -7.08 -11.93
CA GLU A 59 2.42 -8.13 -10.92
C GLU A 59 2.85 -7.58 -9.56
N PHE A 60 2.03 -7.88 -8.53
CA PHE A 60 2.42 -7.71 -7.14
C PHE A 60 3.25 -8.89 -6.67
N VAL A 61 4.39 -8.59 -6.10
CA VAL A 61 5.26 -9.60 -5.49
C VAL A 61 5.49 -9.28 -4.02
N ASP A 62 5.65 -10.33 -3.20
CA ASP A 62 5.98 -10.16 -1.79
C ASP A 62 7.45 -9.79 -1.64
N LEU A 63 7.72 -8.71 -0.92
CA LEU A 63 9.09 -8.22 -0.74
C LEU A 63 9.95 -9.19 0.05
N ILE A 64 9.37 -10.02 0.95
CA ILE A 64 10.16 -11.01 1.70
C ILE A 64 10.75 -12.09 0.78
N ASP A 65 10.08 -12.42 -0.31
CA ASP A 65 10.54 -13.41 -1.28
C ASP A 65 11.50 -12.80 -2.32
N TRP A 66 11.33 -11.51 -2.63
CA TRP A 66 12.04 -10.85 -3.73
C TRP A 66 13.25 -10.03 -3.30
N VAL A 67 13.34 -9.64 -2.04
CA VAL A 67 14.41 -8.80 -1.49
C VAL A 67 15.14 -9.55 -0.37
N PRO A 68 16.10 -10.43 -0.69
CA PRO A 68 16.74 -11.29 0.30
C PRO A 68 17.45 -10.52 1.42
N GLY A 69 16.99 -10.71 2.65
CA GLY A 69 17.52 -10.02 3.83
C GLY A 69 16.82 -8.71 4.18
N VAL A 70 15.72 -8.36 3.49
CA VAL A 70 14.86 -7.27 3.93
C VAL A 70 14.20 -7.62 5.26
N VAL A 71 14.02 -6.61 6.11
CA VAL A 71 13.26 -6.74 7.37
C VAL A 71 11.92 -6.03 7.19
N LEU A 72 10.83 -6.65 7.62
CA LEU A 72 9.50 -6.05 7.60
C LEU A 72 9.12 -5.62 9.03
N ASP A 73 8.72 -4.36 9.18
CA ASP A 73 8.10 -3.80 10.39
C ASP A 73 6.83 -3.07 9.97
N ILE A 74 5.84 -3.85 9.51
CA ILE A 74 4.61 -3.30 8.92
C ILE A 74 3.74 -2.70 10.02
N ARG A 75 3.93 -1.41 10.27
CA ARG A 75 3.33 -0.65 11.37
C ARG A 75 1.81 -0.70 11.34
N TYR A 76 1.21 -0.66 10.17
CA TYR A 76 -0.25 -0.68 10.01
C TYR A 76 -0.89 -2.06 10.25
N ALA A 77 -0.09 -3.14 10.36
CA ALA A 77 -0.56 -4.44 10.82
C ALA A 77 -0.59 -4.56 12.36
N THR A 78 -0.23 -3.52 13.07
CA THR A 78 -0.27 -3.41 14.54
C THR A 78 -1.00 -2.13 14.95
N SER A 79 -1.23 -1.92 16.24
CA SER A 79 -1.72 -0.63 16.76
C SER A 79 -0.61 0.42 16.97
N ASN A 80 0.66 0.06 16.72
CA ASN A 80 1.81 0.96 16.83
C ASN A 80 1.99 1.80 15.55
N ASN A 81 1.01 2.65 15.24
CA ASN A 81 0.98 3.57 14.13
C ASN A 81 0.16 4.81 14.50
N PHE A 82 0.16 5.84 13.67
CA PHE A 82 -0.52 7.11 13.96
C PHE A 82 -2.04 6.99 14.16
N THR A 83 -2.68 5.93 13.63
CA THR A 83 -4.12 5.71 13.82
C THR A 83 -4.45 5.09 15.18
N GLY A 84 -3.47 4.51 15.88
CA GLY A 84 -3.66 3.73 17.10
C GLY A 84 -4.46 2.42 16.92
N GLN A 85 -4.67 1.99 15.66
CA GLN A 85 -5.51 0.84 15.32
C GLN A 85 -4.80 -0.08 14.32
N VAL A 86 -5.18 -1.37 14.33
CA VAL A 86 -4.79 -2.30 13.27
C VAL A 86 -5.57 -1.95 12.00
N VAL A 87 -4.85 -1.67 10.92
CA VAL A 87 -5.40 -1.30 9.61
C VAL A 87 -5.25 -2.43 8.61
N TYR A 88 -4.13 -3.16 8.64
CA TYR A 88 -3.87 -4.30 7.78
C TYR A 88 -4.10 -5.61 8.51
N ASP A 89 -4.71 -6.58 7.83
CA ASP A 89 -5.02 -7.89 8.40
C ASP A 89 -3.79 -8.78 8.56
N SER A 90 -2.67 -8.44 7.89
CA SER A 90 -1.43 -9.20 7.96
C SER A 90 -0.19 -8.31 7.79
N PRO A 91 0.96 -8.65 8.41
CA PRO A 91 2.20 -7.89 8.31
C PRO A 91 2.96 -8.23 7.00
N ARG A 92 2.31 -8.04 5.85
CA ARG A 92 2.84 -8.32 4.53
C ARG A 92 3.20 -7.03 3.80
N ALA A 93 4.22 -7.10 2.96
CA ALA A 93 4.65 -6.01 2.09
C ALA A 93 4.67 -6.48 0.63
N PHE A 94 3.71 -6.00 -0.13
CA PHE A 94 3.66 -6.23 -1.58
C PHE A 94 4.10 -4.98 -2.33
N ALA A 95 4.77 -5.16 -3.46
CA ALA A 95 5.09 -4.07 -4.38
C ALA A 95 4.98 -4.56 -5.83
N ARG A 96 4.86 -3.63 -6.78
CA ARG A 96 4.97 -3.97 -8.20
C ARG A 96 6.34 -4.59 -8.49
N LYS A 97 6.37 -5.56 -9.38
CA LYS A 97 7.56 -6.32 -9.76
C LYS A 97 8.80 -5.47 -10.06
N PRO A 98 8.73 -4.35 -10.84
CA PRO A 98 9.90 -3.50 -11.06
C PRO A 98 10.38 -2.78 -9.79
N VAL A 99 9.47 -2.44 -8.86
CA VAL A 99 9.81 -1.86 -7.56
C VAL A 99 10.59 -2.85 -6.71
N ALA A 100 10.10 -4.09 -6.61
CA ALA A 100 10.76 -5.15 -5.85
C ALA A 100 12.17 -5.47 -6.41
N ARG A 101 12.34 -5.46 -7.74
CA ARG A 101 13.66 -5.60 -8.38
C ARG A 101 14.62 -4.49 -7.94
N ALA A 102 14.17 -3.23 -8.02
CA ALA A 102 14.98 -2.09 -7.59
C ALA A 102 15.35 -2.17 -6.10
N LEU A 103 14.40 -2.57 -5.23
CA LEU A 103 14.69 -2.78 -3.81
C LEU A 103 15.68 -3.93 -3.57
N SER A 104 15.61 -5.01 -4.36
CA SER A 104 16.57 -6.11 -4.30
C SER A 104 17.99 -5.65 -4.64
N ASP A 105 18.14 -4.82 -5.69
CA ASP A 105 19.43 -4.26 -6.08
C ASP A 105 19.98 -3.30 -5.00
N ILE A 106 19.12 -2.47 -4.40
CA ILE A 106 19.47 -1.59 -3.28
C ILE A 106 19.95 -2.42 -2.08
N GLN A 107 19.21 -3.47 -1.73
CA GLN A 107 19.56 -4.36 -0.62
C GLN A 107 20.93 -5.03 -0.83
N GLN A 108 21.23 -5.43 -2.07
CA GLN A 108 22.54 -5.99 -2.42
C GLN A 108 23.67 -4.96 -2.25
N GLU A 109 23.47 -3.72 -2.69
CA GLU A 109 24.45 -2.64 -2.49
C GLU A 109 24.64 -2.33 -1.01
N LEU A 110 23.54 -2.19 -0.23
CA LEU A 110 23.61 -1.93 1.21
C LEU A 110 24.37 -3.03 1.95
N LYS A 111 24.18 -4.29 1.57
CA LYS A 111 24.90 -5.42 2.16
C LYS A 111 26.43 -5.27 2.02
N THR A 112 26.94 -4.70 0.93
CA THR A 112 28.40 -4.44 0.76
C THR A 112 28.93 -3.39 1.74
N LYS A 113 28.04 -2.61 2.34
CA LYS A 113 28.35 -1.56 3.33
C LYS A 113 28.03 -2.02 4.77
N GLY A 114 27.64 -3.31 4.97
CA GLY A 114 27.22 -3.82 6.27
C GLY A 114 25.85 -3.30 6.73
N LEU A 115 25.01 -2.86 5.78
CA LEU A 115 23.69 -2.29 6.02
C LEU A 115 22.58 -3.13 5.37
N GLY A 116 21.34 -2.87 5.76
CA GLY A 116 20.15 -3.45 5.18
C GLY A 116 18.96 -2.50 5.18
N LEU A 117 17.87 -2.90 4.49
CA LEU A 117 16.60 -2.20 4.48
C LEU A 117 15.62 -2.81 5.49
N LYS A 118 14.85 -1.93 6.13
CA LYS A 118 13.61 -2.27 6.84
C LYS A 118 12.46 -1.53 6.16
N VAL A 119 11.34 -2.22 5.92
CA VAL A 119 10.14 -1.69 5.27
C VAL A 119 9.05 -1.50 6.31
N PHE A 120 8.49 -0.29 6.38
CA PHE A 120 7.37 0.07 7.24
C PHE A 120 6.03 -0.04 6.53
N ASP A 121 5.98 0.33 5.23
CA ASP A 121 4.82 0.21 4.35
C ASP A 121 5.24 0.05 2.88
N ALA A 122 4.36 -0.56 2.08
CA ALA A 122 4.57 -0.72 0.64
C ALA A 122 3.23 -0.58 -0.09
N TYR A 123 2.71 -1.62 -0.75
CA TYR A 123 1.36 -1.56 -1.28
C TYR A 123 0.34 -1.37 -0.14
N ARG A 124 -0.51 -0.37 -0.32
CA ARG A 124 -1.61 -0.01 0.59
C ARG A 124 -2.93 -0.12 -0.17
N PRO A 125 -3.87 -0.98 0.20
CA PRO A 125 -5.20 -0.97 -0.38
C PRO A 125 -5.85 0.41 -0.28
N TYR A 126 -6.62 0.81 -1.27
CA TYR A 126 -7.25 2.14 -1.30
C TYR A 126 -8.18 2.38 -0.10
N SER A 127 -8.87 1.34 0.35
CA SER A 127 -9.69 1.38 1.57
C SER A 127 -8.92 1.84 2.82
N ALA A 128 -7.62 1.49 2.93
CA ALA A 128 -6.77 1.99 4.01
C ALA A 128 -6.49 3.50 3.87
N THR A 129 -6.33 4.03 2.65
CA THR A 129 -6.21 5.47 2.41
C THR A 129 -7.46 6.24 2.84
N LEU A 130 -8.66 5.69 2.58
CA LEU A 130 -9.90 6.26 3.09
C LEU A 130 -9.91 6.32 4.62
N ARG A 131 -9.50 5.24 5.27
CA ARG A 131 -9.44 5.17 6.73
C ARG A 131 -8.44 6.16 7.32
N PHE A 132 -7.27 6.34 6.72
CA PHE A 132 -6.29 7.34 7.15
C PHE A 132 -6.85 8.76 7.07
N TYR A 133 -7.52 9.08 5.97
CA TYR A 133 -8.17 10.37 5.78
C TYR A 133 -9.27 10.64 6.82
N GLU A 134 -10.07 9.63 7.18
CA GLU A 134 -11.08 9.72 8.24
C GLU A 134 -10.44 9.97 9.60
N VAL A 135 -9.38 9.21 9.97
CA VAL A 135 -8.67 9.37 11.25
C VAL A 135 -8.04 10.75 11.36
N MET A 136 -7.46 11.27 10.27
CA MET A 136 -6.87 12.61 10.19
C MET A 136 -7.92 13.74 10.02
N GLN A 137 -9.21 13.41 10.16
CA GLN A 137 -10.34 14.37 10.07
C GLN A 137 -10.31 15.25 8.82
N GLY A 138 -9.81 14.69 7.72
CA GLY A 138 -9.73 15.37 6.43
C GLY A 138 -8.44 16.19 6.20
N ASP A 139 -7.48 16.14 7.10
CA ASP A 139 -6.17 16.77 6.87
C ASP A 139 -5.37 15.96 5.85
N THR A 140 -4.96 16.61 4.76
CA THR A 140 -4.18 16.01 3.67
C THR A 140 -2.73 16.47 3.65
N ASN A 141 -2.23 17.12 4.69
CA ASN A 141 -0.83 17.53 4.77
C ASN A 141 0.10 16.33 4.92
N PHE A 142 -0.37 15.27 5.61
CA PHE A 142 0.42 14.07 5.92
C PHE A 142 -0.21 12.77 5.41
N VAL A 143 -1.45 12.81 4.91
CA VAL A 143 -2.10 11.64 4.30
C VAL A 143 -2.56 11.96 2.89
N ALA A 144 -2.47 10.99 2.01
CA ALA A 144 -2.88 11.18 0.62
C ALA A 144 -4.36 11.57 0.52
N ALA A 145 -4.65 12.57 -0.31
CA ALA A 145 -6.01 12.98 -0.64
C ALA A 145 -6.76 11.84 -1.35
N PRO A 146 -7.83 11.29 -0.76
CA PRO A 146 -8.46 10.07 -1.29
C PRO A 146 -9.07 10.26 -2.68
N TRP A 147 -9.47 11.49 -3.07
CA TRP A 147 -9.95 11.78 -4.43
C TRP A 147 -8.86 11.76 -5.51
N ARG A 148 -7.59 11.57 -5.14
CA ARG A 148 -6.43 11.36 -6.05
C ARG A 148 -5.87 9.95 -5.92
N GLY A 149 -6.11 9.30 -4.78
CA GLY A 149 -5.42 8.09 -4.36
C GLY A 149 -3.97 8.35 -3.96
N SER A 150 -3.34 7.33 -3.40
CA SER A 150 -1.94 7.33 -2.99
C SER A 150 -1.08 6.57 -4.01
N ARG A 151 0.21 6.87 -4.09
CA ARG A 151 1.16 6.03 -4.82
C ARG A 151 1.34 4.66 -4.18
N HIS A 152 1.17 4.55 -2.86
CA HIS A 152 1.05 3.25 -2.19
C HIS A 152 -0.12 2.42 -2.73
N ASN A 153 -1.26 3.04 -3.08
CA ASN A 153 -2.38 2.31 -3.69
C ASN A 153 -2.04 1.73 -5.07
N ARG A 154 -0.99 2.25 -5.73
CA ARG A 154 -0.50 1.75 -7.01
C ARG A 154 0.56 0.65 -6.85
N GLY A 155 1.07 0.43 -5.62
CA GLY A 155 2.14 -0.51 -5.30
C GLY A 155 3.52 -0.04 -5.76
N CYS A 156 3.73 1.25 -5.92
CA CYS A 156 4.96 1.85 -6.40
C CYS A 156 5.59 2.87 -5.44
N ALA A 157 5.03 3.05 -4.26
CA ALA A 157 5.66 3.75 -3.15
C ALA A 157 6.04 2.77 -2.04
N VAL A 158 7.10 3.09 -1.32
CA VAL A 158 7.57 2.34 -0.16
C VAL A 158 8.04 3.31 0.92
N ASP A 159 7.78 2.94 2.17
CA ASP A 159 8.31 3.61 3.36
C ASP A 159 9.38 2.72 3.96
N VAL A 160 10.62 3.21 4.01
CA VAL A 160 11.79 2.40 4.36
C VAL A 160 12.77 3.15 5.26
N THR A 161 13.60 2.38 5.97
CA THR A 161 14.75 2.87 6.72
C THR A 161 15.97 1.95 6.56
N LEU A 162 17.12 2.42 7.05
CA LEU A 162 18.37 1.65 7.11
C LEU A 162 18.49 0.93 8.45
N ILE A 163 19.00 -0.30 8.41
CA ILE A 163 19.29 -1.10 9.60
C ILE A 163 20.71 -1.64 9.59
N ASN A 164 21.21 -1.97 10.78
CA ASN A 164 22.30 -2.88 10.96
C ASN A 164 21.72 -4.33 10.87
N PRO A 165 22.09 -5.14 9.85
CA PRO A 165 21.51 -6.47 9.66
C PRO A 165 21.98 -7.49 10.71
N GLU A 166 23.03 -7.21 11.49
CA GLU A 166 23.54 -8.12 12.52
C GLU A 166 22.64 -8.16 13.76
N ASN A 167 22.04 -7.02 14.13
CA ASN A 167 21.18 -6.89 15.31
C ASN A 167 19.75 -6.44 14.99
N GLY A 168 19.46 -6.04 13.73
CA GLY A 168 18.17 -5.56 13.28
C GLY A 168 17.80 -4.14 13.75
N GLU A 169 18.73 -3.43 14.42
CA GLU A 169 18.51 -2.08 14.90
C GLU A 169 18.51 -1.07 13.75
N GLU A 170 17.58 -0.11 13.80
CA GLU A 170 17.53 1.03 12.87
C GLU A 170 18.74 1.94 13.10
N LEU A 171 19.29 2.49 12.02
CA LEU A 171 20.22 3.60 12.14
C LEU A 171 19.49 4.82 12.69
N GLU A 172 20.23 5.74 13.32
CA GLU A 172 19.67 7.00 13.78
C GLU A 172 19.13 7.80 12.58
N MET A 173 17.82 8.07 12.57
CA MET A 173 17.12 8.81 11.52
C MET A 173 16.53 10.10 12.11
N PRO A 174 16.11 11.08 11.26
CA PRO A 174 15.61 12.38 11.73
C PRO A 174 14.52 12.31 12.78
N THR A 175 13.58 11.39 12.59
CA THR A 175 12.42 11.15 13.47
C THR A 175 12.04 9.67 13.43
N PRO A 176 11.21 9.18 14.35
CA PRO A 176 10.49 7.93 14.12
C PRO A 176 9.65 7.97 12.84
N PHE A 177 9.29 6.80 12.33
CA PHE A 177 8.31 6.66 11.24
C PHE A 177 6.95 7.23 11.64
N ASP A 178 6.23 7.88 10.71
CA ASP A 178 4.95 8.57 10.95
C ASP A 178 5.04 9.76 11.94
N ASP A 179 6.22 10.33 12.17
CA ASP A 179 6.35 11.60 12.88
C ASP A 179 6.01 12.75 11.92
N PHE A 180 4.84 13.34 12.08
CA PHE A 180 4.33 14.41 11.22
C PHE A 180 4.79 15.81 11.67
N THR A 181 6.00 15.92 12.21
CA THR A 181 6.64 17.21 12.52
C THR A 181 7.50 17.69 11.36
N GLU A 182 7.87 18.97 11.39
CA GLU A 182 8.79 19.54 10.40
C GLU A 182 10.17 18.85 10.35
N LYS A 183 10.56 18.17 11.45
CA LYS A 183 11.82 17.43 11.54
C LYS A 183 11.88 16.24 10.58
N ALA A 184 10.73 15.72 10.15
CA ALA A 184 10.66 14.64 9.18
C ALA A 184 10.96 15.09 7.74
N ALA A 185 11.00 16.40 7.48
CA ALA A 185 11.30 16.93 6.16
C ALA A 185 12.72 16.55 5.69
N ILE A 186 12.85 16.25 4.39
CA ILE A 186 14.12 15.78 3.80
C ILE A 186 15.23 16.85 3.84
N ASP A 187 14.89 18.12 3.96
CA ASP A 187 15.79 19.25 3.99
C ASP A 187 15.97 19.87 5.41
N TYR A 188 15.32 19.32 6.43
CA TYR A 188 15.49 19.78 7.81
C TYR A 188 16.89 19.45 8.32
N MET A 189 17.63 20.46 8.84
CA MET A 189 19.06 20.34 9.16
C MET A 189 19.40 20.47 10.64
N ASP A 190 18.48 20.95 11.49
CA ASP A 190 18.70 21.04 12.94
C ASP A 190 18.48 19.69 13.63
N LEU A 191 19.36 18.73 13.31
CA LEU A 191 19.33 17.32 13.71
C LEU A 191 20.75 16.86 14.11
N PRO A 192 20.89 15.75 14.83
CA PRO A 192 22.17 15.08 15.01
C PRO A 192 22.87 14.82 13.67
N GLU A 193 24.18 15.04 13.62
CA GLU A 193 24.96 14.88 12.38
C GLU A 193 24.80 13.49 11.76
N GLU A 194 24.70 12.46 12.60
CA GLU A 194 24.54 11.08 12.16
C GLU A 194 23.17 10.85 11.51
N ALA A 195 22.09 11.42 12.06
CA ALA A 195 20.77 11.34 11.46
C ALA A 195 20.71 12.00 10.07
N VAL A 196 21.38 13.16 9.91
CA VAL A 196 21.50 13.82 8.60
C VAL A 196 22.25 12.95 7.60
N LYS A 197 23.39 12.34 7.99
CA LYS A 197 24.19 11.45 7.14
C LYS A 197 23.40 10.21 6.72
N ASN A 198 22.70 9.58 7.66
CA ASN A 198 21.95 8.35 7.40
C ASN A 198 20.76 8.63 6.46
N ARG A 199 20.02 9.73 6.69
CA ARG A 199 18.97 10.18 5.77
C ARG A 199 19.54 10.44 4.37
N GLN A 200 20.66 11.13 4.27
CA GLN A 200 21.28 11.43 2.98
C GLN A 200 21.72 10.15 2.25
N LEU A 201 22.34 9.21 2.95
CA LEU A 201 22.71 7.90 2.40
C LEU A 201 21.49 7.16 1.87
N LEU A 202 20.37 7.12 2.63
CA LEU A 202 19.14 6.49 2.19
C LEU A 202 18.60 7.17 0.91
N ILE A 203 18.53 8.50 0.88
CA ILE A 203 18.06 9.25 -0.28
C ILE A 203 18.95 8.99 -1.51
N GLU A 204 20.26 9.02 -1.35
CA GLU A 204 21.21 8.81 -2.45
C GLU A 204 21.07 7.41 -3.06
N ILE A 205 21.00 6.38 -2.22
CA ILE A 205 20.88 5.01 -2.72
C ILE A 205 19.52 4.79 -3.39
N MET A 206 18.43 5.20 -2.77
CA MET A 206 17.09 5.04 -3.34
C MET A 206 16.96 5.79 -4.68
N THR A 207 17.46 7.02 -4.76
CA THR A 207 17.40 7.83 -5.99
C THR A 207 18.19 7.18 -7.13
N ARG A 208 19.34 6.60 -6.84
CA ARG A 208 20.18 5.91 -7.85
C ARG A 208 19.43 4.76 -8.54
N TYR A 209 18.52 4.11 -7.83
CA TYR A 209 17.72 2.99 -8.34
C TYR A 209 16.32 3.41 -8.82
N GLY A 210 16.10 4.71 -9.04
CA GLY A 210 14.91 5.23 -9.72
C GLY A 210 13.76 5.60 -8.82
N PHE A 211 14.01 5.80 -7.53
CA PHE A 211 13.05 6.36 -6.60
C PHE A 211 13.20 7.88 -6.48
N THR A 212 12.14 8.54 -6.05
CA THR A 212 12.11 9.98 -5.73
C THR A 212 11.50 10.17 -4.36
N THR A 213 11.95 11.21 -3.66
CA THR A 213 11.44 11.59 -2.33
C THR A 213 10.23 12.51 -2.44
N ILE A 214 9.52 12.68 -1.31
CA ILE A 214 8.59 13.79 -1.09
C ILE A 214 9.16 14.72 -0.02
N PRO A 215 8.76 16.02 0.01
CA PRO A 215 9.46 17.00 0.84
C PRO A 215 9.37 16.77 2.36
N ASN A 216 8.25 16.26 2.85
CA ASN A 216 7.89 16.24 4.27
C ASN A 216 8.06 14.88 4.98
N GLU A 217 8.56 13.84 4.26
CA GLU A 217 8.68 12.49 4.81
C GLU A 217 10.00 11.86 4.36
N TRP A 218 10.98 11.74 5.27
CA TRP A 218 12.30 11.20 4.96
C TRP A 218 12.28 9.70 4.61
N TRP A 219 11.27 8.96 5.04
CA TRP A 219 11.11 7.51 4.83
C TRP A 219 10.44 7.15 3.51
N HIS A 220 9.67 8.10 2.89
CA HIS A 220 8.83 7.86 1.73
C HIS A 220 9.56 7.98 0.40
N PHE A 221 9.40 6.96 -0.45
CA PHE A 221 10.01 6.90 -1.77
C PHE A 221 9.02 6.41 -2.83
N ASP A 222 8.83 7.23 -3.86
CA ASP A 222 8.04 6.92 -5.04
C ASP A 222 8.92 6.34 -6.15
N TYR A 223 8.59 5.17 -6.67
CA TYR A 223 9.27 4.63 -7.85
C TYR A 223 8.86 5.39 -9.11
N LYS A 224 9.80 5.51 -10.06
CA LYS A 224 9.55 6.16 -11.36
C LYS A 224 8.33 5.57 -12.08
N ASN A 225 7.64 6.41 -12.88
CA ASN A 225 6.47 6.01 -13.67
C ASN A 225 5.31 5.43 -12.84
N CYS A 226 5.20 5.80 -11.60
CA CYS A 226 4.15 5.32 -10.69
C CYS A 226 2.73 5.59 -11.20
N GLN A 227 2.55 6.66 -11.98
CA GLN A 227 1.27 7.02 -12.61
C GLN A 227 0.78 6.01 -13.65
N ASP A 228 1.67 5.17 -14.19
CA ASP A 228 1.34 4.17 -15.20
C ASP A 228 0.64 2.94 -14.61
N PHE A 229 0.69 2.78 -13.28
CA PHE A 229 -0.01 1.71 -12.56
C PHE A 229 -1.40 2.16 -12.10
N ASP A 230 -2.40 1.28 -12.24
CA ASP A 230 -3.75 1.53 -11.73
C ASP A 230 -3.77 1.59 -10.19
N LEU A 231 -4.73 2.35 -9.65
CA LEU A 231 -5.07 2.29 -8.22
C LEU A 231 -5.70 0.93 -7.90
N MET A 232 -5.36 0.38 -6.75
CA MET A 232 -5.77 -0.96 -6.33
C MET A 232 -6.45 -0.92 -4.96
N ASP A 233 -7.48 -1.75 -4.82
CA ASP A 233 -8.11 -2.10 -3.53
C ASP A 233 -8.24 -3.63 -3.37
N VAL A 234 -7.25 -4.36 -3.90
CA VAL A 234 -7.12 -5.82 -3.75
C VAL A 234 -6.53 -6.10 -2.37
N THR A 235 -7.14 -6.99 -1.60
CA THR A 235 -6.66 -7.33 -0.25
C THR A 235 -5.38 -8.17 -0.30
N PHE A 236 -4.63 -8.21 0.78
CA PHE A 236 -3.45 -9.07 0.89
C PHE A 236 -3.81 -10.55 0.80
N GLU A 237 -4.98 -10.95 1.33
CA GLU A 237 -5.51 -12.30 1.20
C GLU A 237 -5.77 -12.69 -0.26
N MET A 238 -6.41 -11.80 -1.05
CA MET A 238 -6.60 -12.02 -2.49
C MET A 238 -5.27 -12.17 -3.23
N LEU A 239 -4.26 -11.36 -2.90
CA LEU A 239 -2.93 -11.48 -3.50
C LEU A 239 -2.26 -12.80 -3.14
N ASP A 240 -2.42 -13.29 -1.90
CA ASP A 240 -1.92 -14.58 -1.46
C ASP A 240 -2.61 -15.76 -2.16
N GLU A 241 -3.92 -15.66 -2.40
CA GLU A 241 -4.69 -16.70 -3.12
C GLU A 241 -4.28 -16.82 -4.58
N ILE A 242 -4.05 -15.69 -5.25
CA ILE A 242 -3.66 -15.66 -6.67
C ILE A 242 -2.24 -16.23 -6.88
N ARG A 243 -1.36 -16.16 -5.89
CA ARG A 243 0.02 -16.64 -5.96
C ARG A 243 0.17 -18.14 -5.71
N LYS A 244 -0.87 -18.81 -5.22
CA LYS A 244 -0.89 -20.27 -4.96
C LYS A 244 -1.15 -21.05 -6.24
#